data_a8684f7b77f952bb6d36256874c06d13
#
_entry.id   a8684f7b77f952bb6d36256874c06d13
#
_cell.length_a   1.000
_cell.length_b   1.000
_cell.length_c   1.000
_cell.angle_alpha   90.00
_cell.angle_beta   90.00
_cell.angle_gamma   90.00
#
_symmetry.space_group_name_H-M   'P 1'
#
loop_
_entity.id
_entity.type
_entity.pdbx_description
1 polymer ?
#
loop_
_entity_poly.entity_id
_entity_poly.type
_entity_poly.pdbx_seq_one_letter_code
_entity_poly.pdbx_strand_id
1 'polypeptide(L)'
;MSEEILVVLELAGVDEDDMVVTLFSDLLVVEGRREQPVIDMNACHQLGIKYGDFRAEIALHAPVDHDEVKAEYKNGLLKITLRKLD
;
A
#
# COMPACT_ATOMS: atom_id res chain seq x y z
N MET A 1 -4.34 -7.60 26.27
CA MET A 1 -4.22 -8.37 25.03
C MET A 1 -3.68 -7.47 23.93
N SER A 2 -2.70 -7.97 23.22
CA SER A 2 -2.22 -7.22 22.08
C SER A 2 -3.20 -7.41 20.93
N GLU A 3 -3.54 -6.33 20.31
CA GLU A 3 -4.41 -6.34 19.15
C GLU A 3 -3.66 -5.80 17.96
N GLU A 4 -4.07 -6.25 16.81
CA GLU A 4 -3.44 -5.84 15.57
C GLU A 4 -4.40 -5.06 14.71
N ILE A 5 -3.84 -4.13 13.95
CA ILE A 5 -4.57 -3.41 12.92
C ILE A 5 -4.11 -3.97 11.58
N LEU A 6 -5.04 -4.37 10.76
CA LEU A 6 -4.75 -4.84 9.41
C LEU A 6 -5.21 -3.80 8.41
N VAL A 7 -4.27 -3.36 7.57
CA VAL A 7 -4.58 -2.44 6.48
C VAL A 7 -4.33 -3.19 5.17
N VAL A 8 -5.31 -3.18 4.30
CA VAL A 8 -5.20 -3.86 3.00
C VAL A 8 -5.43 -2.84 1.89
N LEU A 9 -4.47 -2.77 0.97
CA LEU A 9 -4.57 -1.90 -0.20
C LEU A 9 -4.50 -2.76 -1.46
N GLU A 10 -5.33 -2.43 -2.43
CA GLU A 10 -5.31 -3.08 -3.74
C GLU A 10 -4.37 -2.26 -4.64
N LEU A 11 -3.22 -2.86 -5.00
CA LEU A 11 -2.16 -2.19 -5.75
C LEU A 11 -1.68 -3.07 -6.91
N ALA A 12 -2.62 -3.68 -7.62
CA ALA A 12 -2.27 -4.54 -8.74
C ALA A 12 -1.47 -3.77 -9.80
N GLY A 13 -0.44 -4.40 -10.32
CA GLY A 13 0.39 -3.80 -11.36
C GLY A 13 1.47 -2.86 -10.86
N VAL A 14 1.62 -2.70 -9.54
CA VAL A 14 2.70 -1.91 -8.96
C VAL A 14 3.85 -2.84 -8.63
N ASP A 15 5.07 -2.46 -9.01
CA ASP A 15 6.26 -3.21 -8.65
C ASP A 15 6.57 -2.96 -7.17
N GLU A 16 6.92 -4.03 -6.47
CA GLU A 16 7.25 -3.94 -5.05
C GLU A 16 8.36 -2.94 -4.78
N ASP A 17 9.33 -2.84 -5.69
CA ASP A 17 10.45 -1.91 -5.56
C ASP A 17 10.02 -0.45 -5.75
N ASP A 18 8.83 -0.22 -6.30
CA ASP A 18 8.30 1.12 -6.52
C ASP A 18 7.34 1.56 -5.42
N MET A 19 7.31 0.83 -4.31
CA MET A 19 6.47 1.16 -3.16
C MET A 19 7.29 1.57 -1.96
N VAL A 20 6.82 2.58 -1.26
CA VAL A 20 7.39 3.01 0.02
C VAL A 20 6.28 3.07 1.04
N VAL A 21 6.47 2.38 2.15
CA VAL A 21 5.54 2.40 3.28
C VAL A 21 6.22 3.15 4.42
N THR A 22 5.58 4.22 4.88
CA THR A 22 6.11 5.04 5.96
C THR A 22 5.08 5.10 7.08
N LEU A 23 5.54 4.88 8.29
CA LEU A 23 4.71 5.04 9.47
C LEU A 23 5.23 6.26 10.22
N PHE A 24 4.39 7.28 10.33
CA PHE A 24 4.74 8.53 10.97
C PHE A 24 3.72 8.82 12.07
N SER A 25 4.12 8.59 13.31
CA SER A 25 3.23 8.70 14.46
C SER A 25 2.03 7.75 14.32
N ASP A 26 0.84 8.26 14.08
CA ASP A 26 -0.37 7.46 13.86
C ASP A 26 -0.84 7.53 12.40
N LEU A 27 0.02 7.99 11.50
CA LEU A 27 -0.31 8.10 10.08
C LEU A 27 0.50 7.08 9.30
N LEU A 28 -0.19 6.21 8.59
CA LEU A 28 0.43 5.25 7.68
C LEU A 28 0.34 5.81 6.27
N VAL A 29 1.49 5.93 5.61
CA VAL A 29 1.57 6.48 4.27
C VAL A 29 2.12 5.41 3.34
N VAL A 30 1.42 5.16 2.25
CA VAL A 30 1.88 4.26 1.20
C VAL A 30 1.98 5.06 -0.08
N GLU A 31 3.18 5.11 -0.63
CA GLU A 31 3.47 5.85 -1.85
C GLU A 31 4.09 4.92 -2.86
N GLY A 32 3.91 5.24 -4.11
CA GLY A 32 4.53 4.47 -5.16
C GLY A 32 4.16 4.99 -6.53
N ARG A 33 4.49 4.17 -7.51
CA ARG A 33 4.22 4.50 -8.89
C ARG A 33 3.74 3.25 -9.62
N ARG A 34 2.64 3.40 -10.35
CA ARG A 34 2.16 2.36 -11.25
C ARG A 34 2.56 2.76 -12.66
N GLU A 35 3.50 2.00 -13.23
CA GLU A 35 3.98 2.30 -14.57
C GLU A 35 3.03 1.74 -15.62
N GLN A 36 2.84 2.54 -16.67
CA GLN A 36 2.06 2.09 -17.79
C GLN A 36 2.91 1.17 -18.67
N PRO A 37 2.48 -0.06 -18.90
CA PRO A 37 3.24 -0.93 -19.78
C PRO A 37 3.24 -0.43 -21.23
N VAL A 38 4.24 -0.80 -21.97
CA VAL A 38 4.28 -0.49 -23.40
C VAL A 38 3.31 -1.43 -24.10
N ILE A 39 2.23 -0.87 -24.64
CA ILE A 39 1.16 -1.63 -25.26
C ILE A 39 0.90 -1.10 -26.66
N ASP A 40 0.46 -1.98 -27.56
CA ASP A 40 -0.03 -1.55 -28.86
C ASP A 40 -1.38 -0.84 -28.64
N MET A 41 -1.36 0.47 -28.79
CA MET A 41 -2.52 1.32 -28.50
C MET A 41 -3.69 1.13 -29.45
N ASN A 42 -3.46 0.45 -30.58
CA ASN A 42 -4.52 0.23 -31.55
C ASN A 42 -5.57 -0.77 -31.06
N ALA A 43 -5.22 -1.60 -30.10
CA ALA A 43 -6.10 -2.65 -29.59
C ALA A 43 -6.21 -2.66 -28.07
N CYS A 44 -5.75 -1.61 -27.41
CA CYS A 44 -5.72 -1.57 -25.94
C CYS A 44 -6.93 -0.84 -25.38
N HIS A 45 -7.60 -1.49 -24.44
CA HIS A 45 -8.68 -0.87 -23.67
C HIS A 45 -8.29 -0.92 -22.18
N GLN A 46 -8.31 0.24 -21.55
CA GLN A 46 -7.96 0.36 -20.13
C GLN A 46 -9.17 0.89 -19.37
N LEU A 47 -9.68 0.09 -18.45
CA LEU A 47 -10.85 0.44 -17.67
C LEU A 47 -10.49 0.43 -16.18
N GLY A 48 -10.63 1.59 -15.55
CA GLY A 48 -10.45 1.71 -14.10
C GLY A 48 -9.01 1.64 -13.60
N ILE A 49 -8.03 1.63 -14.50
CA ILE A 49 -6.62 1.58 -14.12
C ILE A 49 -6.03 2.97 -14.19
N LYS A 50 -5.45 3.41 -13.08
CA LYS A 50 -4.76 4.70 -13.01
C LYS A 50 -3.26 4.47 -12.94
N TYR A 51 -2.53 5.12 -13.82
CA TYR A 51 -1.09 5.04 -13.87
C TYR A 51 -0.46 6.32 -13.33
N GLY A 52 0.79 6.25 -12.96
CA GLY A 52 1.54 7.36 -12.41
C GLY A 52 1.74 7.23 -10.92
N ASP A 53 2.08 8.34 -10.29
CA ASP A 53 2.35 8.37 -8.85
C ASP A 53 1.06 8.25 -8.06
N PHE A 54 1.12 7.53 -6.96
CA PHE A 54 0.00 7.44 -6.03
C PHE A 54 0.48 7.63 -4.60
N ARG A 55 -0.42 8.07 -3.76
CA ARG A 55 -0.16 8.23 -2.33
C ARG A 55 -1.45 7.95 -1.57
N ALA A 56 -1.38 7.07 -0.62
CA ALA A 56 -2.49 6.78 0.27
C ALA A 56 -2.08 7.12 1.70
N GLU A 57 -2.92 7.85 2.39
CA GLU A 57 -2.70 8.21 3.79
C GLU A 57 -3.81 7.60 4.61
N ILE A 58 -3.45 6.82 5.61
CA ILE A 58 -4.39 6.13 6.47
C ILE A 58 -4.13 6.57 7.91
N ALA A 59 -5.09 7.28 8.49
CA ALA A 59 -5.01 7.66 9.89
C ALA A 59 -5.37 6.44 10.74
N LEU A 60 -4.46 6.06 11.62
CA LEU A 60 -4.67 4.94 12.53
C LEU A 60 -5.43 5.42 13.76
N HIS A 61 -6.37 4.61 14.23
CA HIS A 61 -7.25 5.01 15.34
C HIS A 61 -6.65 4.75 16.72
N ALA A 62 -5.45 4.20 16.77
CA ALA A 62 -4.76 3.89 18.02
C ALA A 62 -3.25 3.94 17.80
N PRO A 63 -2.47 4.24 18.85
CA PRO A 63 -1.01 4.16 18.73
C PRO A 63 -0.56 2.75 18.42
N VAL A 64 0.50 2.65 17.63
CA VAL A 64 1.03 1.36 17.21
C VAL A 64 2.51 1.26 17.52
N ASP A 65 3.00 0.03 17.64
CA ASP A 65 4.40 -0.26 17.86
C ASP A 65 5.14 -0.19 16.53
N HIS A 66 6.03 0.79 16.41
CA HIS A 66 6.79 1.00 15.18
C HIS A 66 7.80 -0.11 14.89
N ASP A 67 8.14 -0.92 15.89
CA ASP A 67 9.05 -2.04 15.72
C ASP A 67 8.33 -3.33 15.30
N GLU A 68 7.01 -3.35 15.34
CA GLU A 68 6.20 -4.53 15.05
C GLU A 68 5.28 -4.28 13.87
N VAL A 69 5.87 -3.84 12.76
CA VAL A 69 5.13 -3.59 11.52
C VAL A 69 5.56 -4.62 10.48
N LYS A 70 4.59 -5.28 9.89
CA LYS A 70 4.84 -6.25 8.82
C LYS A 70 4.08 -5.85 7.58
N ALA A 71 4.73 -5.91 6.44
CA ALA A 71 4.11 -5.62 5.16
C ALA A 71 4.35 -6.79 4.22
N GLU A 72 3.30 -7.25 3.58
CA GLU A 72 3.36 -8.34 2.61
C GLU A 72 2.59 -7.93 1.36
N TYR A 73 3.24 -8.05 0.21
CA TYR A 73 2.63 -7.75 -1.07
C TYR A 73 2.50 -9.03 -1.87
N LYS A 74 1.27 -9.43 -2.15
CA LYS A 74 1.00 -10.68 -2.87
C LYS A 74 -0.30 -10.56 -3.64
N ASN A 75 -0.29 -11.05 -4.86
CA ASN A 75 -1.49 -11.07 -5.72
C ASN A 75 -2.15 -9.70 -5.87
N GLY A 76 -1.35 -8.64 -5.93
CA GLY A 76 -1.87 -7.29 -6.07
C GLY A 76 -2.41 -6.67 -4.80
N LEU A 77 -2.29 -7.35 -3.68
CA LEU A 77 -2.74 -6.85 -2.38
C LEU A 77 -1.55 -6.58 -1.47
N LEU A 78 -1.48 -5.37 -0.96
CA LEU A 78 -0.52 -5.00 0.07
C LEU A 78 -1.22 -5.10 1.42
N LYS A 79 -0.73 -6.00 2.26
CA LYS A 79 -1.26 -6.19 3.62
C LYS A 79 -0.24 -5.66 4.60
N ILE A 80 -0.66 -4.73 5.43
CA ILE A 80 0.20 -4.16 6.46
C ILE A 80 -0.42 -4.49 7.80
N THR A 81 0.34 -5.20 8.63
CA THR A 81 -0.09 -5.59 9.96
C THR A 81 0.68 -4.76 10.98
N LEU A 82 -0.05 -4.05 11.82
CA LEU A 82 0.51 -3.19 12.84
C LEU A 82 0.00 -3.64 14.20
N ARG A 83 0.91 -3.70 15.18
CA ARG A 83 0.55 -4.08 16.53
C ARG A 83 0.21 -2.82 17.34
N LYS A 84 -0.93 -2.82 17.98
CA LYS A 84 -1.31 -1.71 18.85
C LYS A 84 -0.45 -1.68 20.11
N LEU A 85 -0.14 -0.48 20.54
CA LEU A 85 0.46 -0.28 21.84
C LEU A 85 -0.63 -0.33 22.91
N ASP A 86 -0.35 -1.00 24.00
CA ASP A 86 -1.27 -1.06 25.14
C ASP A 86 -0.95 0.04 26.17
#